data_6cc066c6cf0cfa7267ab3d7d14bab01c
#
_entry.id   6cc066c6cf0cfa7267ab3d7d14bab01c
#
_cell.length_a   1.000
_cell.length_b   1.000
_cell.length_c   1.000
_cell.angle_alpha   90.00
_cell.angle_beta   90.00
_cell.angle_gamma   90.00
#
_symmetry.space_group_name_H-M   'P 1'
#
loop_
_entity.id
_entity.type
_entity.pdbx_description
1 polymer ?
#
loop_
_entity_poly.entity_id
_entity_poly.type
_entity_poly.pdbx_seq_one_letter_code
_entity_poly.pdbx_strand_id
1 'polypeptide(L)'
;MMLQNFILQSWKQLVKKIRRGYFDKLKRLLLLLLLPLVLLCACTTAPAEQADAPFSFYYRCAEVAFGGEDGVIRAEAAPLEADADLRTVVLQYLKGPASPELRTPLPADWALESIGLTEGTAELVFSGMPCRSLDRTILNACLARTLLQLPGVQRVSILRSGDGAADVLAAKDILLRDNGMEEQEEELVLYVPDEAQRYLVRETQTVAAMNAADRPAEIVRRLLALPESESAIPEGTALRSVSVENGVCTVDLSSQFLTGMPRSWNTERLAVYAIVNSLTELPQIQTVDLWIAGAPVERLYVLELENGLARDERMIYVPALDGTLDVTLSLTCDTMPLLAQVPMQLMPAEGTSSVQCVLEALLALEGENGLENSIPQGTKILSLKLAGGVCTLDLTAEFLEGCRTAEQERMAVREIVASLSALPEVETVDLLVEGLEPNYRDDSLQAVHTARNYWFVS
;
A
#
# COMPACT_ATOMS: atom_id res chain seq x y z
N MET A 1 -64.99 -44.53 -16.16
CA MET A 1 -63.67 -44.62 -16.87
C MET A 1 -63.65 -43.89 -18.22
N MET A 2 -64.73 -43.72 -18.96
CA MET A 2 -64.75 -42.95 -20.24
C MET A 2 -64.70 -41.44 -20.10
N LEU A 3 -65.33 -40.84 -19.05
CA LEU A 3 -65.36 -39.38 -18.86
C LEU A 3 -64.01 -38.75 -18.49
N GLN A 4 -63.19 -39.48 -17.71
CA GLN A 4 -61.85 -39.01 -17.35
C GLN A 4 -60.87 -38.94 -18.52
N ASN A 5 -60.95 -39.88 -19.43
CA ASN A 5 -60.11 -39.86 -20.62
C ASN A 5 -60.46 -38.74 -21.61
N PHE A 6 -61.73 -38.34 -21.67
CA PHE A 6 -62.20 -37.26 -22.53
C PHE A 6 -61.70 -35.91 -22.01
N ILE A 7 -61.77 -35.69 -20.68
CA ILE A 7 -61.29 -34.46 -20.06
C ILE A 7 -59.78 -34.34 -20.20
N LEU A 8 -59.04 -35.43 -20.03
CA LEU A 8 -57.57 -35.44 -20.16
C LEU A 8 -57.08 -35.15 -21.59
N GLN A 9 -57.82 -35.66 -22.59
CA GLN A 9 -57.54 -35.39 -24.01
C GLN A 9 -57.85 -33.92 -24.38
N SER A 10 -58.96 -33.35 -23.89
CA SER A 10 -59.33 -31.97 -24.10
C SER A 10 -58.33 -31.01 -23.46
N TRP A 11 -57.85 -31.30 -22.27
CA TRP A 11 -56.82 -30.53 -21.59
C TRP A 11 -55.47 -30.58 -22.34
N LYS A 12 -55.07 -31.73 -22.83
CA LYS A 12 -53.84 -31.85 -23.64
C LYS A 12 -53.90 -31.06 -24.95
N GLN A 13 -55.09 -31.03 -25.60
CA GLN A 13 -55.27 -30.21 -26.79
C GLN A 13 -55.30 -28.71 -26.51
N LEU A 14 -55.92 -28.29 -25.38
CA LEU A 14 -55.96 -26.90 -24.97
C LEU A 14 -54.56 -26.38 -24.62
N VAL A 15 -53.77 -27.13 -23.85
CA VAL A 15 -52.39 -26.79 -23.48
C VAL A 15 -51.49 -26.73 -24.72
N LYS A 16 -51.70 -27.62 -25.69
CA LYS A 16 -50.95 -27.62 -26.98
C LYS A 16 -51.27 -26.40 -27.84
N LYS A 17 -52.54 -25.92 -27.82
CA LYS A 17 -53.01 -24.74 -28.53
C LYS A 17 -52.52 -23.44 -27.91
N ILE A 18 -52.50 -23.36 -26.56
CA ILE A 18 -51.99 -22.21 -25.81
C ILE A 18 -50.45 -22.12 -25.98
N ARG A 19 -49.74 -23.24 -25.92
CA ARG A 19 -48.28 -23.31 -26.11
C ARG A 19 -47.85 -22.87 -27.53
N ARG A 20 -48.59 -23.24 -28.58
CA ARG A 20 -48.32 -22.78 -29.96
C ARG A 20 -48.59 -21.28 -30.12
N GLY A 21 -49.70 -20.76 -29.58
CA GLY A 21 -50.04 -19.34 -29.71
C GLY A 21 -49.07 -18.43 -28.94
N TYR A 22 -48.51 -18.93 -27.83
CA TYR A 22 -47.53 -18.18 -27.02
C TYR A 22 -46.16 -18.15 -27.70
N PHE A 23 -45.74 -19.25 -28.28
CA PHE A 23 -44.48 -19.34 -29.04
C PHE A 23 -44.46 -18.48 -30.30
N ASP A 24 -45.60 -18.40 -31.02
CA ASP A 24 -45.69 -17.57 -32.22
C ASP A 24 -45.74 -16.06 -31.89
N LYS A 25 -46.38 -15.68 -30.77
CA LYS A 25 -46.33 -14.29 -30.25
C LYS A 25 -44.96 -13.93 -29.77
N LEU A 26 -44.28 -14.84 -29.06
CA LEU A 26 -42.90 -14.64 -28.54
C LEU A 26 -41.89 -14.54 -29.71
N LYS A 27 -42.03 -15.38 -30.75
CA LYS A 27 -41.20 -15.25 -31.95
C LYS A 27 -41.41 -13.95 -32.71
N ARG A 28 -42.65 -13.47 -32.82
CA ARG A 28 -42.95 -12.17 -33.46
C ARG A 28 -42.44 -11.01 -32.63
N LEU A 29 -42.50 -11.09 -31.27
CA LEU A 29 -41.95 -10.10 -30.38
C LEU A 29 -40.41 -10.08 -30.42
N LEU A 30 -39.78 -11.27 -30.49
CA LEU A 30 -38.32 -11.41 -30.63
C LEU A 30 -37.83 -10.91 -31.99
N LEU A 31 -38.59 -11.17 -33.08
CA LEU A 31 -38.27 -10.63 -34.40
C LEU A 31 -38.40 -9.10 -34.46
N LEU A 32 -39.41 -8.53 -33.78
CA LEU A 32 -39.61 -7.08 -33.73
C LEU A 32 -38.58 -6.36 -32.83
N LEU A 33 -38.00 -7.07 -31.85
CA LEU A 33 -36.92 -6.54 -31.01
C LEU A 33 -35.51 -6.72 -31.64
N LEU A 34 -35.33 -7.74 -32.47
CA LEU A 34 -34.07 -7.99 -33.19
C LEU A 34 -33.91 -7.15 -34.45
N LEU A 35 -35.03 -6.74 -35.11
CA LEU A 35 -34.97 -5.91 -36.31
C LEU A 35 -34.33 -4.52 -36.09
N PRO A 36 -34.65 -3.75 -35.02
CA PRO A 36 -33.95 -2.51 -34.77
C PRO A 36 -32.50 -2.71 -34.29
N LEU A 37 -32.16 -3.86 -33.66
CA LEU A 37 -30.79 -4.16 -33.26
C LEU A 37 -29.88 -4.45 -34.46
N VAL A 38 -30.41 -5.12 -35.51
CA VAL A 38 -29.67 -5.38 -36.74
C VAL A 38 -29.56 -4.09 -37.58
N LEU A 39 -30.55 -3.20 -37.54
CA LEU A 39 -30.49 -1.90 -38.20
C LEU A 39 -29.55 -0.92 -37.49
N LEU A 40 -29.40 -1.03 -36.16
CA LEU A 40 -28.39 -0.28 -35.38
C LEU A 40 -26.97 -0.79 -35.64
N CYS A 41 -26.77 -2.10 -35.87
CA CYS A 41 -25.46 -2.65 -36.28
C CYS A 41 -25.10 -2.36 -37.74
N ALA A 42 -26.07 -2.07 -38.61
CA ALA A 42 -25.79 -1.78 -40.04
C ALA A 42 -25.48 -0.29 -40.30
N CYS A 43 -25.66 0.58 -39.29
CA CYS A 43 -25.34 2.01 -39.42
C CYS A 43 -24.01 2.44 -38.74
N THR A 44 -23.15 1.51 -38.32
CA THR A 44 -21.87 1.83 -37.73
C THR A 44 -20.72 1.04 -38.35
N THR A 45 -20.58 1.10 -39.66
CA THR A 45 -19.31 0.87 -40.32
C THR A 45 -19.23 1.79 -41.55
N ALA A 46 -19.34 3.10 -41.29
CA ALA A 46 -18.44 4.00 -41.99
C ALA A 46 -17.07 3.70 -41.35
N PRO A 47 -15.98 3.52 -42.12
CA PRO A 47 -14.67 3.61 -41.54
C PRO A 47 -14.66 4.96 -40.83
N ALA A 48 -14.46 4.98 -39.51
CA ALA A 48 -14.04 6.19 -38.85
C ALA A 48 -12.79 6.61 -39.64
N GLU A 49 -12.88 7.72 -40.35
CA GLU A 49 -11.72 8.51 -40.69
C GLU A 49 -11.01 8.62 -39.35
N GLN A 50 -9.94 7.82 -39.16
CA GLN A 50 -9.00 8.04 -38.09
C GLN A 50 -8.59 9.51 -38.33
N ALA A 51 -9.13 10.38 -37.50
CA ALA A 51 -8.58 11.72 -37.40
C ALA A 51 -7.11 11.46 -37.08
N ASP A 52 -6.24 11.75 -38.06
CA ASP A 52 -4.79 11.60 -37.89
C ASP A 52 -4.43 12.31 -36.60
N ALA A 53 -3.98 11.53 -35.62
CA ALA A 53 -3.49 12.12 -34.38
C ALA A 53 -2.33 13.04 -34.78
N PRO A 54 -2.31 14.30 -34.36
CA PRO A 54 -1.29 15.24 -34.79
C PRO A 54 0.08 14.66 -34.47
N PHE A 55 0.99 14.62 -35.45
CA PHE A 55 2.32 14.07 -35.26
C PHE A 55 3.11 14.98 -34.34
N SER A 56 3.80 14.42 -33.33
CA SER A 56 4.51 15.16 -32.30
C SER A 56 6.00 15.24 -32.61
N PHE A 57 6.50 16.46 -32.80
CA PHE A 57 7.91 16.76 -32.95
C PHE A 57 8.49 17.16 -31.58
N TYR A 58 9.55 16.51 -31.13
CA TYR A 58 10.16 16.79 -29.83
C TYR A 58 11.34 17.74 -29.97
N TYR A 59 11.28 18.86 -29.25
CA TYR A 59 12.30 19.91 -29.28
C TYR A 59 12.77 20.22 -27.85
N ARG A 60 13.92 20.88 -27.75
CA ARG A 60 14.46 21.40 -26.49
C ARG A 60 13.65 22.61 -26.04
N CYS A 61 13.34 22.71 -24.74
CA CYS A 61 12.78 23.94 -24.17
C CYS A 61 13.78 25.10 -24.27
N ALA A 62 13.29 26.31 -24.60
CA ALA A 62 14.13 27.50 -24.72
C ALA A 62 14.78 27.86 -23.38
N GLU A 63 14.03 27.73 -22.29
CA GLU A 63 14.51 27.81 -20.93
C GLU A 63 14.44 26.42 -20.30
N VAL A 64 15.58 25.87 -19.92
CA VAL A 64 15.69 24.55 -19.33
C VAL A 64 15.56 24.65 -17.81
N ALA A 65 14.42 24.20 -17.27
CA ALA A 65 14.23 24.06 -15.84
C ALA A 65 14.55 22.61 -15.42
N PHE A 66 15.70 22.38 -14.82
CA PHE A 66 15.99 21.07 -14.19
C PHE A 66 15.17 20.94 -12.92
N GLY A 67 14.20 19.99 -12.94
CA GLY A 67 13.31 19.72 -11.81
C GLY A 67 11.98 20.49 -11.81
N GLY A 68 11.63 21.21 -12.88
CA GLY A 68 10.32 21.84 -13.08
C GLY A 68 9.34 20.98 -13.89
N GLU A 69 8.07 21.37 -13.91
CA GLU A 69 7.01 20.71 -14.70
C GLU A 69 7.29 20.68 -16.20
N ASP A 70 8.00 21.69 -16.74
CA ASP A 70 8.26 21.84 -18.17
C ASP A 70 9.45 21.02 -18.70
N GLY A 71 10.28 20.48 -17.81
CA GLY A 71 11.40 19.62 -18.20
C GLY A 71 12.42 20.25 -19.14
N VAL A 72 13.10 19.40 -19.91
CA VAL A 72 14.15 19.80 -20.87
C VAL A 72 13.65 19.71 -22.31
N ILE A 73 12.70 18.84 -22.57
CA ILE A 73 12.17 18.47 -23.89
C ILE A 73 10.66 18.56 -23.86
N ARG A 74 10.07 19.14 -24.90
CA ARG A 74 8.62 19.25 -25.07
C ARG A 74 8.22 18.88 -26.50
N ALA A 75 7.02 18.28 -26.62
CA ALA A 75 6.40 17.98 -27.91
C ALA A 75 5.72 19.21 -28.49
N GLU A 76 5.84 19.40 -29.81
CA GLU A 76 5.06 20.32 -30.61
C GLU A 76 4.28 19.53 -31.66
N ALA A 77 2.96 19.65 -31.64
CA ALA A 77 2.10 19.00 -32.62
C ALA A 77 2.13 19.75 -33.94
N ALA A 78 2.41 19.08 -35.02
CA ALA A 78 2.35 19.65 -36.36
C ALA A 78 1.61 18.72 -37.31
N PRO A 79 0.89 19.29 -38.32
CA PRO A 79 0.23 18.49 -39.34
C PRO A 79 1.29 17.75 -40.16
N LEU A 80 1.09 16.45 -40.34
CA LEU A 80 1.91 15.58 -41.17
C LEU A 80 0.99 14.86 -42.17
N GLU A 81 1.41 14.70 -43.43
CA GLU A 81 0.68 13.90 -44.41
C GLU A 81 0.66 12.44 -43.95
N ALA A 82 -0.48 11.77 -44.12
CA ALA A 82 -0.70 10.40 -43.61
C ALA A 82 0.31 9.36 -44.13
N ASP A 83 0.94 9.62 -45.26
CA ASP A 83 1.94 8.77 -45.92
C ASP A 83 3.38 9.34 -45.82
N ALA A 84 3.61 10.29 -44.91
CA ALA A 84 4.93 10.91 -44.74
C ALA A 84 6.00 9.84 -44.36
N ASP A 85 7.00 9.77 -45.21
CA ASP A 85 8.16 8.86 -44.99
C ASP A 85 9.17 9.46 -44.00
N LEU A 86 10.11 8.63 -43.56
CA LEU A 86 11.19 9.02 -42.65
C LEU A 86 11.92 10.30 -43.10
N ARG A 87 12.16 10.44 -44.43
CA ARG A 87 12.85 11.60 -44.97
C ARG A 87 12.03 12.88 -44.82
N THR A 88 10.75 12.81 -45.10
CA THR A 88 9.82 13.93 -44.96
C THR A 88 9.77 14.42 -43.51
N VAL A 89 9.65 13.49 -42.55
CA VAL A 89 9.62 13.81 -41.13
C VAL A 89 10.92 14.45 -40.68
N VAL A 90 12.08 13.91 -41.06
CA VAL A 90 13.37 14.48 -40.67
C VAL A 90 13.56 15.88 -41.31
N LEU A 91 13.20 16.06 -42.57
CA LEU A 91 13.30 17.38 -43.19
C LEU A 91 12.35 18.40 -42.57
N GLN A 92 11.18 17.99 -42.11
CA GLN A 92 10.26 18.85 -41.35
C GLN A 92 10.86 19.20 -39.97
N TYR A 93 11.42 18.23 -39.27
CA TYR A 93 12.10 18.44 -37.99
C TYR A 93 13.24 19.47 -38.07
N LEU A 94 14.02 19.39 -39.15
CA LEU A 94 15.17 20.29 -39.37
C LEU A 94 14.77 21.75 -39.63
N LYS A 95 13.51 22.06 -39.96
CA LYS A 95 13.00 23.44 -40.04
C LYS A 95 12.93 24.11 -38.66
N GLY A 96 12.96 23.32 -37.60
CA GLY A 96 12.83 23.78 -36.22
C GLY A 96 11.38 23.97 -35.77
N PRO A 97 11.19 24.28 -34.48
CA PRO A 97 9.86 24.49 -33.89
C PRO A 97 9.26 25.81 -34.33
N ALA A 98 7.92 25.87 -34.37
CA ALA A 98 7.17 27.10 -34.58
C ALA A 98 7.00 27.92 -33.28
N SER A 99 6.94 27.22 -32.13
CA SER A 99 6.80 27.84 -30.81
C SER A 99 8.08 28.55 -30.37
N PRO A 100 7.99 29.83 -29.91
CA PRO A 100 9.14 30.55 -29.37
C PRO A 100 9.68 29.97 -28.05
N GLU A 101 8.89 29.14 -27.38
CA GLU A 101 9.29 28.45 -26.13
C GLU A 101 10.18 27.23 -26.39
N LEU A 102 10.33 26.85 -27.66
CA LEU A 102 11.12 25.70 -28.08
C LEU A 102 12.30 26.11 -28.92
N ARG A 103 13.33 25.30 -28.95
CA ARG A 103 14.51 25.45 -29.81
C ARG A 103 14.91 24.13 -30.42
N THR A 104 15.46 24.14 -31.62
CA THR A 104 16.09 22.95 -32.17
C THR A 104 17.28 22.54 -31.29
N PRO A 105 17.37 21.23 -30.90
CA PRO A 105 18.57 20.75 -30.20
C PRO A 105 19.75 20.53 -31.11
N LEU A 106 19.56 20.66 -32.44
CA LEU A 106 20.62 20.45 -33.42
C LEU A 106 21.60 21.64 -33.37
N PRO A 107 22.92 21.38 -33.22
CA PRO A 107 23.92 22.44 -33.32
C PRO A 107 23.86 23.15 -34.68
N ALA A 108 24.10 24.47 -34.69
CA ALA A 108 23.93 25.31 -35.89
C ALA A 108 24.87 24.91 -37.05
N ASP A 109 25.97 24.29 -36.75
CA ASP A 109 26.98 23.81 -37.71
C ASP A 109 26.77 22.36 -38.16
N TRP A 110 25.70 21.72 -37.65
CA TRP A 110 25.39 20.35 -38.07
C TRP A 110 24.51 20.36 -39.31
N ALA A 111 24.88 19.50 -40.28
CA ALA A 111 24.13 19.27 -41.49
C ALA A 111 23.88 17.78 -41.70
N LEU A 112 22.66 17.42 -42.15
CA LEU A 112 22.30 16.08 -42.48
C LEU A 112 23.02 15.63 -43.76
N GLU A 113 23.83 14.57 -43.64
CA GLU A 113 24.57 13.98 -44.78
C GLU A 113 23.82 12.81 -45.40
N SER A 114 23.29 11.94 -44.57
CA SER A 114 22.50 10.79 -45.06
C SER A 114 21.39 10.38 -44.11
N ILE A 115 20.38 9.75 -44.69
CA ILE A 115 19.21 9.21 -43.99
C ILE A 115 18.82 7.87 -44.63
N GLY A 116 18.55 6.87 -43.80
CA GLY A 116 18.14 5.54 -44.24
C GLY A 116 17.28 4.85 -43.22
N LEU A 117 16.57 3.81 -43.66
CA LEU A 117 15.82 2.91 -42.81
C LEU A 117 16.26 1.49 -43.14
N THR A 118 16.95 0.82 -42.18
CA THR A 118 17.50 -0.52 -42.36
C THR A 118 17.04 -1.39 -41.20
N GLU A 119 16.33 -2.49 -41.47
CA GLU A 119 15.87 -3.44 -40.45
C GLU A 119 15.19 -2.80 -39.25
N GLY A 120 14.31 -1.81 -39.47
CA GLY A 120 13.60 -1.10 -38.41
C GLY A 120 14.47 -0.08 -37.65
N THR A 121 15.69 0.21 -38.14
CA THR A 121 16.55 1.24 -37.59
C THR A 121 16.58 2.45 -38.53
N ALA A 122 16.13 3.61 -38.04
CA ALA A 122 16.30 4.88 -38.76
C ALA A 122 17.72 5.37 -38.56
N GLU A 123 18.49 5.45 -39.62
CA GLU A 123 19.90 5.83 -39.61
C GLU A 123 20.05 7.29 -40.08
N LEU A 124 20.61 8.15 -39.22
CA LEU A 124 20.90 9.55 -39.52
C LEU A 124 22.40 9.82 -39.39
N VAL A 125 23.00 10.37 -40.39
CA VAL A 125 24.41 10.80 -40.38
C VAL A 125 24.46 12.32 -40.54
N PHE A 126 25.17 12.98 -39.63
CA PHE A 126 25.36 14.42 -39.63
C PHE A 126 26.85 14.76 -39.74
N SER A 127 27.18 15.85 -40.46
CA SER A 127 28.47 16.52 -40.34
C SER A 127 28.38 17.62 -39.29
N GLY A 128 29.52 18.10 -38.81
CA GLY A 128 29.62 19.21 -37.85
C GLY A 128 30.68 18.95 -36.76
N MET A 129 30.89 19.94 -35.91
CA MET A 129 31.83 19.85 -34.79
C MET A 129 31.27 19.05 -33.62
N PRO A 130 32.11 18.44 -32.77
CA PRO A 130 31.64 17.79 -31.57
C PRO A 130 30.89 18.78 -30.65
N CYS A 131 29.69 18.37 -30.17
CA CYS A 131 28.95 19.13 -29.19
C CYS A 131 29.18 18.60 -27.77
N ARG A 132 28.74 19.36 -26.75
CA ARG A 132 28.82 18.92 -25.35
C ARG A 132 27.98 17.64 -25.12
N SER A 133 28.40 16.79 -24.23
CA SER A 133 27.70 15.51 -23.95
C SER A 133 26.23 15.71 -23.57
N LEU A 134 25.90 16.71 -22.78
CA LEU A 134 24.51 17.04 -22.43
C LEU A 134 23.69 17.46 -23.65
N ASP A 135 24.21 18.33 -24.49
CA ASP A 135 23.54 18.79 -25.72
C ASP A 135 23.34 17.62 -26.69
N ARG A 136 24.31 16.69 -26.75
CA ARG A 136 24.19 15.43 -27.51
C ARG A 136 23.10 14.53 -26.98
N THR A 137 23.00 14.37 -25.65
CA THR A 137 21.94 13.57 -25.01
C THR A 137 20.56 14.15 -25.31
N ILE A 138 20.39 15.46 -25.20
CA ILE A 138 19.13 16.13 -25.50
C ILE A 138 18.76 15.98 -26.99
N LEU A 139 19.72 16.18 -27.91
CA LEU A 139 19.54 15.99 -29.34
C LEU A 139 19.07 14.53 -29.64
N ASN A 140 19.77 13.57 -29.10
CA ASN A 140 19.48 12.15 -29.30
C ASN A 140 18.07 11.79 -28.81
N ALA A 141 17.68 12.29 -27.63
CA ALA A 141 16.36 12.06 -27.09
C ALA A 141 15.26 12.72 -27.93
N CYS A 142 15.43 13.95 -28.36
CA CYS A 142 14.47 14.67 -29.23
C CYS A 142 14.26 13.95 -30.55
N LEU A 143 15.36 13.61 -31.26
CA LEU A 143 15.27 12.91 -32.54
C LEU A 143 14.66 11.50 -32.38
N ALA A 144 15.09 10.74 -31.39
CA ALA A 144 14.57 9.40 -31.18
C ALA A 144 13.09 9.42 -30.82
N ARG A 145 12.63 10.31 -29.93
CA ARG A 145 11.20 10.46 -29.60
C ARG A 145 10.36 10.86 -30.80
N THR A 146 10.88 11.71 -31.65
CA THR A 146 10.19 12.11 -32.89
C THR A 146 10.08 10.93 -33.86
N LEU A 147 11.16 10.22 -34.12
CA LEU A 147 11.23 9.23 -35.18
C LEU A 147 10.64 7.85 -34.80
N LEU A 148 10.67 7.49 -33.51
CA LEU A 148 10.07 6.24 -33.01
C LEU A 148 8.55 6.18 -33.13
N GLN A 149 7.89 7.30 -33.43
CA GLN A 149 6.45 7.34 -33.72
C GLN A 149 6.12 6.84 -35.14
N LEU A 150 7.11 6.78 -36.03
CA LEU A 150 6.90 6.36 -37.40
C LEU A 150 6.66 4.84 -37.50
N PRO A 151 5.69 4.38 -38.31
CA PRO A 151 5.48 2.97 -38.54
C PRO A 151 6.75 2.30 -39.09
N GLY A 152 7.16 1.18 -38.48
CA GLY A 152 8.32 0.42 -38.88
C GLY A 152 9.65 0.89 -38.29
N VAL A 153 9.70 2.01 -37.54
CA VAL A 153 10.90 2.46 -36.82
C VAL A 153 10.90 1.91 -35.39
N GLN A 154 11.84 1.07 -35.07
CA GLN A 154 12.03 0.46 -33.75
C GLN A 154 13.23 1.03 -33.00
N ARG A 155 14.22 1.55 -33.75
CA ARG A 155 15.45 2.15 -33.22
C ARG A 155 15.84 3.35 -34.07
N VAL A 156 16.56 4.28 -33.47
CA VAL A 156 17.15 5.43 -34.14
C VAL A 156 18.65 5.43 -33.90
N SER A 157 19.41 5.45 -34.99
CA SER A 157 20.87 5.52 -35.00
C SER A 157 21.31 6.91 -35.43
N ILE A 158 22.04 7.62 -34.58
CA ILE A 158 22.51 8.98 -34.82
C ILE A 158 24.04 8.97 -34.81
N LEU A 159 24.63 9.23 -35.96
CA LEU A 159 26.08 9.29 -36.14
C LEU A 159 26.47 10.70 -36.55
N ARG A 160 27.51 11.24 -35.94
CA ARG A 160 28.23 12.42 -36.50
C ARG A 160 29.46 11.91 -37.26
N SER A 161 29.64 12.40 -38.46
CA SER A 161 30.87 12.07 -39.26
C SER A 161 32.13 12.44 -38.49
N GLY A 162 32.99 11.44 -38.29
CA GLY A 162 34.16 11.54 -37.45
C GLY A 162 34.03 11.01 -36.03
N ASP A 163 32.85 10.58 -35.58
CA ASP A 163 32.67 9.81 -34.33
C ASP A 163 33.03 8.33 -34.61
N GLY A 164 33.52 7.65 -33.57
CA GLY A 164 33.93 6.23 -33.70
C GLY A 164 32.75 5.27 -33.70
N ALA A 165 31.56 5.70 -33.22
CA ALA A 165 30.33 4.91 -33.14
C ALA A 165 29.10 5.79 -33.19
N ALA A 166 27.98 5.23 -33.67
CA ALA A 166 26.67 5.85 -33.63
C ALA A 166 26.03 5.67 -32.24
N ASP A 167 25.24 6.65 -31.81
CA ASP A 167 24.30 6.50 -30.70
C ASP A 167 23.05 5.78 -31.22
N VAL A 168 22.76 4.61 -30.70
CA VAL A 168 21.60 3.81 -31.09
C VAL A 168 20.63 3.77 -29.93
N LEU A 169 19.39 4.27 -30.14
CA LEU A 169 18.36 4.38 -29.13
C LEU A 169 17.08 3.66 -29.55
N ALA A 170 16.48 2.97 -28.61
CA ALA A 170 15.11 2.48 -28.67
C ALA A 170 14.22 3.24 -27.65
N ALA A 171 12.92 3.03 -27.69
CA ALA A 171 12.00 3.74 -26.79
C ALA A 171 12.37 3.54 -25.30
N LYS A 172 12.81 2.35 -24.91
CA LYS A 172 13.24 2.01 -23.55
C LYS A 172 14.49 2.76 -23.06
N ASP A 173 15.29 3.30 -23.99
CA ASP A 173 16.55 3.98 -23.68
C ASP A 173 16.35 5.47 -23.40
N ILE A 174 15.12 5.96 -23.58
CA ILE A 174 14.76 7.39 -23.42
C ILE A 174 13.92 7.53 -22.16
N LEU A 175 14.58 7.80 -21.07
CA LEU A 175 13.99 8.01 -19.75
C LEU A 175 13.69 9.51 -19.56
N LEU A 176 12.72 10.03 -20.29
CA LEU A 176 12.27 11.41 -20.14
C LEU A 176 10.87 11.44 -19.54
N ARG A 177 10.66 12.35 -18.61
CA ARG A 177 9.31 12.70 -18.18
C ARG A 177 8.63 13.42 -19.35
N ASP A 178 7.61 12.79 -19.90
CA ASP A 178 6.86 13.32 -21.05
C ASP A 178 5.67 14.12 -20.53
N ASN A 179 5.75 15.44 -20.63
CA ASN A 179 4.65 16.32 -20.22
C ASN A 179 3.45 16.29 -21.20
N GLY A 180 3.44 15.45 -22.21
CA GLY A 180 2.36 15.28 -23.18
C GLY A 180 1.67 13.92 -23.17
N MET A 181 2.16 12.96 -22.39
CA MET A 181 1.41 11.74 -22.11
C MET A 181 0.49 12.01 -20.90
N GLU A 182 -0.75 11.56 -20.95
CA GLU A 182 -1.54 11.37 -19.75
C GLU A 182 -0.62 10.70 -18.71
N GLU A 183 -0.37 11.37 -17.60
CA GLU A 183 0.42 10.79 -16.52
C GLU A 183 -0.27 9.46 -16.20
N GLN A 184 0.38 8.35 -16.54
CA GLN A 184 -0.11 7.07 -16.09
C GLN A 184 -0.05 7.14 -14.56
N GLU A 185 -1.20 7.07 -13.97
CA GLU A 185 -1.34 7.03 -12.53
C GLU A 185 -1.23 5.57 -12.08
N GLU A 186 -0.61 5.38 -10.95
CA GLU A 186 -0.62 4.11 -10.24
C GLU A 186 -1.04 4.31 -8.80
N GLU A 187 -1.53 3.27 -8.18
CA GLU A 187 -1.94 3.29 -6.79
C GLU A 187 -0.82 2.73 -5.91
N LEU A 188 -0.45 3.49 -4.88
CA LEU A 188 0.38 3.02 -3.79
C LEU A 188 -0.51 2.77 -2.56
N VAL A 189 -0.25 1.66 -1.89
CA VAL A 189 -0.92 1.32 -0.65
C VAL A 189 -0.04 1.73 0.53
N LEU A 190 -0.63 2.49 1.45
CA LEU A 190 -0.02 2.89 2.70
C LEU A 190 -0.85 2.31 3.86
N TYR A 191 -0.17 1.97 4.93
CA TYR A 191 -0.77 1.63 6.21
C TYR A 191 -0.49 2.75 7.18
N VAL A 192 -1.55 3.41 7.63
CA VAL A 192 -1.48 4.58 8.51
C VAL A 192 -2.25 4.31 9.80
N PRO A 193 -1.87 4.90 10.93
CA PRO A 193 -2.61 4.74 12.18
C PRO A 193 -4.06 5.20 12.05
N ASP A 194 -4.98 4.52 12.72
CA ASP A 194 -6.36 4.97 12.89
C ASP A 194 -6.44 6.20 13.82
N GLU A 195 -7.57 6.89 13.86
CA GLU A 195 -7.77 8.08 14.71
C GLU A 195 -7.51 7.80 16.21
N ALA A 196 -7.71 6.57 16.66
CA ALA A 196 -7.49 6.16 18.03
C ALA A 196 -6.03 5.72 18.31
N GLN A 197 -5.16 5.73 17.29
CA GLN A 197 -3.77 5.26 17.38
C GLN A 197 -3.64 3.83 17.94
N ARG A 198 -4.54 2.94 17.51
CA ARG A 198 -4.61 1.55 17.98
C ARG A 198 -4.22 0.54 16.92
N TYR A 199 -4.61 0.79 15.68
CA TYR A 199 -4.43 -0.09 14.54
C TYR A 199 -3.96 0.68 13.32
N LEU A 200 -3.54 -0.04 12.30
CA LEU A 200 -3.23 0.51 10.98
C LEU A 200 -4.44 0.35 10.05
N VAL A 201 -4.76 1.40 9.34
CA VAL A 201 -5.78 1.43 8.29
C VAL A 201 -5.11 1.42 6.93
N ARG A 202 -5.65 0.61 6.02
CA ARG A 202 -5.17 0.54 4.64
C ARG A 202 -5.69 1.73 3.85
N GLU A 203 -4.80 2.55 3.33
CA GLU A 203 -5.11 3.68 2.45
C GLU A 203 -4.49 3.49 1.08
N THR A 204 -5.13 4.03 0.06
CA THR A 204 -4.62 4.04 -1.31
C THR A 204 -4.39 5.47 -1.75
N GLN A 205 -3.18 5.75 -2.24
CA GLN A 205 -2.82 7.05 -2.79
C GLN A 205 -2.49 6.93 -4.28
N THR A 206 -3.13 7.74 -5.10
CA THR A 206 -2.82 7.86 -6.51
C THR A 206 -1.53 8.67 -6.70
N VAL A 207 -0.61 8.14 -7.48
CA VAL A 207 0.69 8.76 -7.77
C VAL A 207 0.99 8.66 -9.26
N ALA A 208 1.86 9.54 -9.77
CA ALA A 208 2.39 9.35 -11.11
C ALA A 208 3.15 8.02 -11.21
N ALA A 209 2.91 7.25 -12.27
CA ALA A 209 3.56 5.96 -12.48
C ALA A 209 5.08 6.09 -12.44
N MET A 210 5.73 5.20 -11.74
CA MET A 210 7.17 5.20 -11.53
C MET A 210 7.79 3.83 -11.78
N ASN A 211 9.12 3.78 -11.83
CA ASN A 211 9.82 2.51 -11.93
C ASN A 211 9.58 1.66 -10.67
N ALA A 212 9.48 0.35 -10.84
CA ALA A 212 9.28 -0.56 -9.73
C ALA A 212 10.37 -0.46 -8.64
N ALA A 213 11.60 -0.09 -9.02
CA ALA A 213 12.71 0.11 -8.09
C ALA A 213 12.56 1.36 -7.20
N ASP A 214 11.79 2.35 -7.64
CA ASP A 214 11.61 3.63 -6.92
C ASP A 214 10.43 3.57 -5.93
N ARG A 215 9.49 2.63 -6.12
CA ARG A 215 8.28 2.48 -5.30
C ARG A 215 8.57 2.32 -3.80
N PRO A 216 9.53 1.48 -3.36
CA PRO A 216 9.79 1.35 -1.92
C PRO A 216 10.20 2.66 -1.26
N ALA A 217 11.07 3.43 -1.92
CA ALA A 217 11.52 4.73 -1.42
C ALA A 217 10.37 5.76 -1.40
N GLU A 218 9.50 5.74 -2.39
CA GLU A 218 8.34 6.64 -2.45
C GLU A 218 7.32 6.32 -1.37
N ILE A 219 7.02 5.04 -1.11
CA ILE A 219 6.16 4.61 0.00
C ILE A 219 6.66 5.18 1.32
N VAL A 220 7.96 4.98 1.62
CA VAL A 220 8.53 5.49 2.86
C VAL A 220 8.48 7.02 2.92
N ARG A 221 8.80 7.74 1.84
CA ARG A 221 8.71 9.21 1.81
C ARG A 221 7.29 9.72 2.09
N ARG A 222 6.28 9.04 1.57
CA ARG A 222 4.87 9.42 1.82
C ARG A 222 4.47 9.19 3.26
N LEU A 223 4.87 8.06 3.86
CA LEU A 223 4.65 7.82 5.28
C LEU A 223 5.33 8.89 6.16
N LEU A 224 6.55 9.31 5.80
CA LEU A 224 7.28 10.37 6.49
C LEU A 224 6.73 11.79 6.26
N ALA A 225 5.93 11.98 5.22
CA ALA A 225 5.30 13.26 4.89
C ALA A 225 3.89 13.42 5.49
N LEU A 226 3.37 12.38 6.14
CA LEU A 226 2.08 12.47 6.81
C LEU A 226 2.12 13.46 7.97
N PRO A 227 1.02 14.17 8.25
CA PRO A 227 0.92 15.03 9.42
C PRO A 227 0.99 14.19 10.71
N GLU A 228 1.46 14.80 11.81
CA GLU A 228 1.60 14.14 13.11
C GLU A 228 0.31 13.46 13.59
N SER A 229 -0.86 14.02 13.27
CA SER A 229 -2.17 13.43 13.59
C SER A 229 -2.48 12.12 12.87
N GLU A 230 -1.81 11.83 11.76
CA GLU A 230 -2.05 10.69 10.89
C GLU A 230 -0.83 9.74 10.85
N SER A 231 0.17 9.99 11.67
CA SER A 231 1.43 9.25 11.70
C SER A 231 1.81 8.82 13.11
N ALA A 232 2.36 7.61 13.25
CA ALA A 232 3.08 7.21 14.46
C ALA A 232 4.60 7.43 14.32
N ILE A 233 5.07 7.82 13.14
CA ILE A 233 6.50 8.08 12.88
C ILE A 233 6.86 9.47 13.41
N PRO A 234 7.91 9.61 14.23
CA PRO A 234 8.29 10.89 14.80
C PRO A 234 8.58 11.96 13.74
N GLU A 235 8.10 13.18 14.00
CA GLU A 235 8.36 14.33 13.15
C GLU A 235 9.87 14.56 12.95
N GLY A 236 10.26 14.99 11.76
CA GLY A 236 11.66 15.22 11.41
C GLY A 236 12.45 13.95 11.08
N THR A 237 11.83 12.77 11.13
CA THR A 237 12.44 11.54 10.61
C THR A 237 12.65 11.68 9.10
N ALA A 238 13.86 11.36 8.64
CA ALA A 238 14.22 11.42 7.22
C ALA A 238 14.65 10.04 6.72
N LEU A 239 14.29 9.75 5.47
CA LEU A 239 14.78 8.58 4.76
C LEU A 239 16.23 8.82 4.32
N ARG A 240 17.15 7.93 4.69
CA ARG A 240 18.56 7.95 4.28
C ARG A 240 18.79 7.08 3.05
N SER A 241 18.29 5.85 3.07
CA SER A 241 18.35 4.94 1.92
C SER A 241 17.29 3.86 2.01
N VAL A 242 16.95 3.30 0.84
CA VAL A 242 16.17 2.08 0.69
C VAL A 242 16.85 1.19 -0.33
N SER A 243 16.99 -0.09 -0.04
CA SER A 243 17.45 -1.10 -1.00
C SER A 243 16.63 -2.38 -0.88
N VAL A 244 16.46 -3.09 -1.99
CA VAL A 244 15.73 -4.36 -2.02
C VAL A 244 16.64 -5.42 -2.63
N GLU A 245 16.94 -6.46 -1.85
CA GLU A 245 17.77 -7.57 -2.28
C GLU A 245 17.15 -8.90 -1.81
N ASN A 246 16.96 -9.85 -2.73
CA ASN A 246 16.46 -11.21 -2.44
C ASN A 246 15.15 -11.24 -1.61
N GLY A 247 14.24 -10.28 -1.82
CA GLY A 247 12.98 -10.20 -1.09
C GLY A 247 13.05 -9.46 0.25
N VAL A 248 14.22 -9.00 0.66
CA VAL A 248 14.43 -8.18 1.87
C VAL A 248 14.55 -6.72 1.47
N CYS A 249 13.76 -5.85 2.07
CA CYS A 249 13.84 -4.40 1.92
C CYS A 249 14.54 -3.81 3.13
N THR A 250 15.74 -3.26 2.95
CA THR A 250 16.46 -2.54 4.00
C THR A 250 16.10 -1.07 3.93
N VAL A 251 15.54 -0.52 5.02
CA VAL A 251 15.16 0.89 5.17
C VAL A 251 16.05 1.55 6.21
N ASP A 252 16.89 2.51 5.82
CA ASP A 252 17.72 3.30 6.73
C ASP A 252 17.08 4.67 6.97
N LEU A 253 16.72 4.92 8.22
CA LEU A 253 16.13 6.17 8.68
C LEU A 253 17.15 7.01 9.45
N SER A 254 16.86 8.30 9.57
CA SER A 254 17.65 9.20 10.40
C SER A 254 17.48 8.90 11.91
N SER A 255 18.41 9.36 12.73
CA SER A 255 18.37 9.17 14.19
C SER A 255 17.12 9.75 14.86
N GLN A 256 16.42 10.68 14.21
CA GLN A 256 15.18 11.28 14.68
C GLN A 256 14.08 10.22 14.89
N PHE A 257 14.08 9.15 14.10
CA PHE A 257 13.15 8.04 14.31
C PHE A 257 13.24 7.47 15.73
N LEU A 258 14.44 7.29 16.25
CA LEU A 258 14.63 6.80 17.62
C LEU A 258 14.49 7.92 18.67
N THR A 259 15.14 9.08 18.45
CA THR A 259 15.19 10.12 19.49
C THR A 259 13.86 10.84 19.69
N GLY A 260 12.99 10.87 18.66
CA GLY A 260 11.65 11.44 18.74
C GLY A 260 10.56 10.43 19.11
N MET A 261 10.89 9.11 19.17
CA MET A 261 9.93 8.07 19.47
C MET A 261 9.42 8.15 20.91
N PRO A 262 8.09 8.21 21.13
CA PRO A 262 7.53 8.07 22.47
C PRO A 262 7.87 6.68 23.04
N ARG A 263 8.06 6.59 24.36
CA ARG A 263 8.26 5.31 25.04
C ARG A 263 6.93 4.57 25.21
N SER A 264 6.35 4.16 24.12
CA SER A 264 5.05 3.47 24.07
C SER A 264 5.18 2.30 23.13
N TRP A 265 5.02 1.09 23.63
CA TRP A 265 5.10 -0.13 22.82
C TRP A 265 4.16 -0.08 21.62
N ASN A 266 2.91 0.37 21.81
CA ASN A 266 1.95 0.44 20.73
C ASN A 266 2.34 1.49 19.67
N THR A 267 2.82 2.67 20.09
CA THR A 267 3.27 3.71 19.16
C THR A 267 4.50 3.27 18.38
N GLU A 268 5.48 2.64 19.06
CA GLU A 268 6.65 2.06 18.40
C GLU A 268 6.26 1.01 17.38
N ARG A 269 5.31 0.14 17.72
CA ARG A 269 4.79 -0.90 16.85
C ARG A 269 4.03 -0.32 15.66
N LEU A 270 3.17 0.67 15.85
CA LEU A 270 2.48 1.37 14.78
C LEU A 270 3.46 2.01 13.80
N ALA A 271 4.50 2.71 14.31
CA ALA A 271 5.50 3.35 13.47
C ALA A 271 6.28 2.34 12.61
N VAL A 272 6.70 1.23 13.20
CA VAL A 272 7.44 0.17 12.50
C VAL A 272 6.56 -0.53 11.48
N TYR A 273 5.38 -0.97 11.89
CA TYR A 273 4.50 -1.74 11.00
C TYR A 273 3.76 -0.90 9.96
N ALA A 274 3.65 0.42 10.13
CA ALA A 274 3.26 1.31 9.05
C ALA A 274 4.24 1.19 7.87
N ILE A 275 5.53 1.14 8.13
CA ILE A 275 6.57 0.95 7.11
C ILE A 275 6.55 -0.49 6.57
N VAL A 276 6.57 -1.48 7.46
CA VAL A 276 6.64 -2.91 7.10
C VAL A 276 5.44 -3.33 6.26
N ASN A 277 4.21 -3.06 6.74
CA ASN A 277 2.98 -3.47 6.05
C ASN A 277 2.82 -2.76 4.70
N SER A 278 3.22 -1.48 4.61
CA SER A 278 3.16 -0.74 3.34
C SER A 278 4.16 -1.26 2.31
N LEU A 279 5.37 -1.59 2.73
CA LEU A 279 6.40 -2.12 1.83
C LEU A 279 6.11 -3.56 1.38
N THR A 280 5.57 -4.39 2.27
CA THR A 280 5.21 -5.79 1.96
C THR A 280 3.93 -5.93 1.11
N GLU A 281 3.23 -4.84 0.80
CA GLU A 281 2.24 -4.82 -0.29
C GLU A 281 2.89 -4.99 -1.67
N LEU A 282 4.16 -4.64 -1.80
CA LEU A 282 4.91 -4.84 -3.03
C LEU A 282 5.32 -6.31 -3.15
N PRO A 283 4.92 -7.04 -4.22
CA PRO A 283 5.08 -8.50 -4.31
C PRO A 283 6.54 -8.96 -4.31
N GLN A 284 7.50 -8.08 -4.57
CA GLN A 284 8.92 -8.37 -4.52
C GLN A 284 9.53 -8.24 -3.12
N ILE A 285 8.77 -7.75 -2.11
CA ILE A 285 9.25 -7.57 -0.74
C ILE A 285 8.52 -8.55 0.18
N GLN A 286 9.27 -9.40 0.84
CA GLN A 286 8.76 -10.38 1.80
C GLN A 286 8.97 -9.93 3.24
N THR A 287 10.11 -9.29 3.50
CA THR A 287 10.50 -8.81 4.83
C THR A 287 11.20 -7.45 4.73
N VAL A 288 11.22 -6.75 5.86
CA VAL A 288 11.85 -5.43 5.98
C VAL A 288 12.88 -5.46 7.11
N ASP A 289 14.10 -5.00 6.84
CA ASP A 289 15.12 -4.73 7.83
C ASP A 289 15.14 -3.23 8.13
N LEU A 290 14.98 -2.86 9.40
CA LEU A 290 15.00 -1.48 9.83
C LEU A 290 16.41 -1.09 10.31
N TRP A 291 16.95 -0.04 9.72
CA TRP A 291 18.22 0.55 10.09
C TRP A 291 18.02 2.00 10.56
N ILE A 292 18.79 2.44 11.52
CA ILE A 292 18.78 3.82 11.99
C ILE A 292 20.22 4.36 11.98
N ALA A 293 20.40 5.48 11.28
CA ALA A 293 21.70 6.14 11.14
C ALA A 293 22.82 5.23 10.62
N GLY A 294 22.47 4.26 9.75
CA GLY A 294 23.42 3.34 9.09
C GLY A 294 23.72 2.08 9.90
N ALA A 295 22.96 1.78 10.96
CA ALA A 295 23.11 0.56 11.74
C ALA A 295 21.77 -0.18 11.90
N PRO A 296 21.75 -1.53 11.89
CA PRO A 296 20.57 -2.31 12.18
C PRO A 296 20.09 -2.05 13.61
N VAL A 297 18.78 -2.11 13.83
CA VAL A 297 18.14 -1.89 15.11
C VAL A 297 17.49 -3.16 15.59
N GLU A 298 17.91 -3.67 16.73
CA GLU A 298 17.35 -4.87 17.34
C GLU A 298 16.25 -4.53 18.36
N ARG A 299 16.19 -3.28 18.87
CA ARG A 299 15.19 -2.82 19.83
C ARG A 299 15.02 -1.30 19.72
N LEU A 300 13.79 -0.83 19.84
CA LEU A 300 13.47 0.57 20.15
C LEU A 300 13.54 0.77 21.67
N TYR A 301 12.69 1.58 22.27
CA TYR A 301 12.70 1.69 23.73
C TYR A 301 12.08 0.47 24.42
N VAL A 302 10.99 -0.05 23.88
CA VAL A 302 10.23 -1.19 24.39
C VAL A 302 10.16 -2.30 23.36
N LEU A 303 9.78 -1.95 22.12
CA LEU A 303 9.57 -2.91 21.05
C LEU A 303 10.89 -3.59 20.66
N GLU A 304 10.91 -4.92 20.77
CA GLU A 304 11.99 -5.76 20.24
C GLU A 304 11.76 -6.00 18.74
N LEU A 305 12.82 -5.87 17.97
CA LEU A 305 12.77 -6.02 16.52
C LEU A 305 13.60 -7.22 16.10
N GLU A 306 13.02 -8.12 15.38
CA GLU A 306 13.73 -9.20 14.73
C GLU A 306 14.25 -8.75 13.36
N ASN A 307 15.32 -9.39 12.88
CA ASN A 307 15.76 -9.21 11.50
C ASN A 307 14.71 -9.83 10.56
N GLY A 308 14.41 -9.13 9.46
CA GLY A 308 13.44 -9.62 8.50
C GLY A 308 11.99 -9.51 8.99
N LEU A 309 11.57 -8.33 9.46
CA LEU A 309 10.19 -8.07 9.86
C LEU A 309 9.23 -8.40 8.72
N ALA A 310 8.35 -9.37 8.96
CA ALA A 310 7.28 -9.73 8.04
C ALA A 310 6.01 -8.91 8.31
N ARG A 311 5.11 -8.91 7.35
CA ARG A 311 3.77 -8.30 7.51
C ARG A 311 3.06 -8.85 8.73
N ASP A 312 2.49 -7.98 9.55
CA ASP A 312 1.64 -8.34 10.69
C ASP A 312 0.19 -7.92 10.43
N GLU A 313 -0.66 -8.90 10.10
CA GLU A 313 -2.09 -8.69 9.86
C GLU A 313 -2.85 -8.29 11.13
N ARG A 314 -2.35 -8.62 12.32
CA ARG A 314 -2.98 -8.27 13.60
C ARG A 314 -2.94 -6.76 13.86
N MET A 315 -2.02 -6.06 13.17
CA MET A 315 -1.93 -4.60 13.22
C MET A 315 -2.99 -3.89 12.38
N ILE A 316 -3.61 -4.60 11.43
CA ILE A 316 -4.50 -3.99 10.46
C ILE A 316 -5.91 -3.94 11.06
N TYR A 317 -6.50 -2.75 11.07
CA TYR A 317 -7.89 -2.59 11.46
C TYR A 317 -8.81 -3.37 10.52
N VAL A 318 -9.56 -4.28 11.08
CA VAL A 318 -10.65 -4.98 10.41
C VAL A 318 -11.95 -4.41 10.96
N PRO A 319 -12.87 -3.91 10.10
CA PRO A 319 -14.18 -3.45 10.57
C PRO A 319 -14.83 -4.53 11.44
N ALA A 320 -15.18 -4.15 12.66
CA ALA A 320 -15.76 -5.05 13.65
C ALA A 320 -17.02 -5.72 13.09
N LEU A 321 -17.07 -7.04 13.15
CA LEU A 321 -18.33 -7.77 12.98
C LEU A 321 -19.23 -7.47 14.19
N ASP A 322 -20.55 -7.60 14.02
CA ASP A 322 -21.49 -7.44 15.13
C ASP A 322 -21.07 -8.38 16.29
N GLY A 323 -20.88 -7.79 17.47
CA GLY A 323 -20.46 -8.50 18.67
C GLY A 323 -18.95 -8.56 18.93
N THR A 324 -18.10 -7.97 18.05
CA THR A 324 -16.67 -7.83 18.35
C THR A 324 -16.45 -6.82 19.46
N LEU A 325 -15.55 -7.14 20.40
CA LEU A 325 -15.10 -6.25 21.46
C LEU A 325 -13.74 -5.66 21.11
N ASP A 326 -13.66 -4.34 21.03
CA ASP A 326 -12.41 -3.61 20.99
C ASP A 326 -11.89 -3.40 22.41
N VAL A 327 -10.84 -4.09 22.79
CA VAL A 327 -10.28 -4.07 24.16
C VAL A 327 -8.82 -3.65 24.14
N THR A 328 -8.32 -3.29 25.32
CA THR A 328 -6.90 -3.04 25.56
C THR A 328 -6.45 -3.96 26.67
N LEU A 329 -5.60 -4.92 26.35
CA LEU A 329 -4.91 -5.74 27.33
C LEU A 329 -3.66 -5.02 27.84
N SER A 330 -3.21 -5.38 29.00
CA SER A 330 -1.98 -4.83 29.61
C SER A 330 -1.01 -5.95 29.87
N LEU A 331 0.21 -5.83 29.33
CA LEU A 331 1.32 -6.77 29.55
C LEU A 331 2.52 -6.06 30.14
N THR A 332 3.38 -6.78 30.81
CA THR A 332 4.62 -6.26 31.39
C THR A 332 5.67 -6.07 30.29
N CYS A 333 6.41 -4.94 30.35
CA CYS A 333 7.61 -4.77 29.55
C CYS A 333 8.74 -5.63 30.11
N ASP A 334 9.41 -6.40 29.25
CA ASP A 334 10.48 -7.35 29.66
C ASP A 334 11.71 -6.68 30.27
N THR A 335 11.95 -5.40 29.95
CA THR A 335 13.11 -4.64 30.43
C THR A 335 12.83 -3.75 31.63
N MET A 336 11.56 -3.57 31.99
CA MET A 336 11.16 -2.66 33.07
C MET A 336 9.81 -3.03 33.69
N PRO A 337 9.60 -2.79 35.00
CA PRO A 337 8.34 -3.16 35.66
C PRO A 337 7.21 -2.16 35.37
N LEU A 338 6.95 -1.91 34.09
CA LEU A 338 5.90 -1.05 33.58
C LEU A 338 4.96 -1.87 32.70
N LEU A 339 3.72 -1.39 32.57
CA LEU A 339 2.73 -1.99 31.67
C LEU A 339 2.73 -1.32 30.30
N ALA A 340 2.63 -2.12 29.28
CA ALA A 340 2.32 -1.70 27.91
C ALA A 340 0.86 -2.00 27.59
N GLN A 341 0.23 -1.12 26.82
CA GLN A 341 -1.12 -1.28 26.33
C GLN A 341 -1.12 -2.01 24.99
N VAL A 342 -1.85 -3.12 24.91
CA VAL A 342 -1.96 -3.97 23.73
C VAL A 342 -3.40 -3.94 23.21
N PRO A 343 -3.71 -3.17 22.17
CA PRO A 343 -5.04 -3.16 21.56
C PRO A 343 -5.35 -4.52 20.93
N MET A 344 -6.55 -5.03 21.15
CA MET A 344 -7.03 -6.27 20.56
C MET A 344 -8.50 -6.22 20.19
N GLN A 345 -8.86 -6.90 19.11
CA GLN A 345 -10.24 -7.19 18.73
C GLN A 345 -10.57 -8.63 19.12
N LEU A 346 -11.52 -8.80 20.03
CA LEU A 346 -11.94 -10.10 20.53
C LEU A 346 -13.36 -10.42 20.05
N MET A 347 -13.60 -11.68 19.68
CA MET A 347 -14.93 -12.19 19.36
C MET A 347 -15.39 -13.08 20.52
N PRO A 348 -16.29 -12.59 21.42
CA PRO A 348 -16.79 -13.41 22.51
C PRO A 348 -17.56 -14.64 21.99
N ALA A 349 -17.36 -15.79 22.62
CA ALA A 349 -18.22 -16.93 22.38
C ALA A 349 -19.64 -16.63 22.85
N GLU A 350 -20.63 -17.31 22.28
CA GLU A 350 -22.05 -17.14 22.66
C GLU A 350 -22.24 -17.37 24.16
N GLY A 351 -22.79 -16.37 24.86
CA GLY A 351 -23.03 -16.41 26.30
C GLY A 351 -21.83 -16.05 27.18
N THR A 352 -20.69 -15.67 26.59
CA THR A 352 -19.51 -15.21 27.34
C THR A 352 -19.61 -13.71 27.60
N SER A 353 -19.38 -13.26 28.84
CA SER A 353 -19.33 -11.83 29.16
C SER A 353 -18.05 -11.17 28.64
N SER A 354 -18.08 -9.83 28.44
CA SER A 354 -16.90 -9.02 28.08
C SER A 354 -15.74 -9.26 29.04
N VAL A 355 -16.01 -9.26 30.33
CA VAL A 355 -15.01 -9.47 31.39
C VAL A 355 -14.36 -10.86 31.30
N GLN A 356 -15.15 -11.89 31.05
CA GLN A 356 -14.65 -13.26 30.88
C GLN A 356 -13.81 -13.37 29.60
N CYS A 357 -14.29 -12.78 28.49
CA CYS A 357 -13.59 -12.79 27.21
C CYS A 357 -12.21 -12.12 27.31
N VAL A 358 -12.14 -10.94 27.96
CA VAL A 358 -10.89 -10.22 28.21
C VAL A 358 -9.92 -11.04 29.06
N LEU A 359 -10.41 -11.66 30.13
CA LEU A 359 -9.57 -12.45 31.03
C LEU A 359 -9.06 -13.74 30.36
N GLU A 360 -9.90 -14.45 29.63
CA GLU A 360 -9.49 -15.64 28.86
C GLU A 360 -8.43 -15.27 27.80
N ALA A 361 -8.61 -14.15 27.10
CA ALA A 361 -7.63 -13.65 26.14
C ALA A 361 -6.29 -13.30 26.83
N LEU A 362 -6.34 -12.62 27.98
CA LEU A 362 -5.15 -12.26 28.74
C LEU A 362 -4.39 -13.50 29.23
N LEU A 363 -5.10 -14.51 29.74
CA LEU A 363 -4.48 -15.76 30.22
C LEU A 363 -3.88 -16.60 29.08
N ALA A 364 -4.40 -16.48 27.86
CA ALA A 364 -3.93 -17.20 26.69
C ALA A 364 -2.81 -16.45 25.94
N LEU A 365 -2.59 -15.18 26.22
CA LEU A 365 -1.63 -14.34 25.50
C LEU A 365 -0.21 -14.69 25.95
N GLU A 366 0.65 -15.00 25.00
CA GLU A 366 2.08 -15.14 25.24
C GLU A 366 2.75 -13.77 25.07
N GLY A 367 3.84 -13.53 25.79
CA GLY A 367 4.65 -12.32 25.60
C GLY A 367 5.40 -12.38 24.28
N GLU A 368 5.51 -11.26 23.59
CA GLU A 368 6.25 -11.11 22.34
C GLU A 368 6.82 -9.70 22.16
N ASN A 369 7.86 -9.57 21.37
CA ASN A 369 8.37 -8.27 20.90
C ASN A 369 8.66 -7.26 22.04
N GLY A 370 9.28 -7.69 23.11
CA GLY A 370 9.64 -6.86 24.27
C GLY A 370 8.59 -6.85 25.38
N LEU A 371 7.54 -7.65 25.27
CA LEU A 371 6.55 -7.85 26.32
C LEU A 371 6.60 -9.27 26.88
N GLU A 372 6.25 -9.42 28.15
CA GLU A 372 6.03 -10.69 28.81
C GLU A 372 4.67 -10.71 29.51
N ASN A 373 4.06 -11.88 29.59
CA ASN A 373 2.91 -12.10 30.43
C ASN A 373 3.40 -12.60 31.81
N SER A 374 3.24 -11.76 32.82
CA SER A 374 3.68 -12.06 34.18
C SER A 374 2.77 -13.07 34.88
N ILE A 375 1.57 -13.34 34.34
CA ILE A 375 0.63 -14.30 34.91
C ILE A 375 1.19 -15.71 34.71
N PRO A 376 1.35 -16.50 35.78
CA PRO A 376 1.90 -17.85 35.66
C PRO A 376 1.09 -18.74 34.74
N GLN A 377 1.79 -19.50 33.88
CA GLN A 377 1.15 -20.52 33.06
C GLN A 377 0.41 -21.54 33.91
N GLY A 378 -0.78 -21.95 33.47
CA GLY A 378 -1.63 -22.91 34.21
C GLY A 378 -2.63 -22.23 35.14
N THR A 379 -2.53 -20.92 35.38
CA THR A 379 -3.56 -20.14 36.08
C THR A 379 -4.91 -20.30 35.37
N LYS A 380 -5.97 -20.63 36.15
CA LYS A 380 -7.32 -20.79 35.61
C LYS A 380 -8.32 -20.00 36.43
N ILE A 381 -9.43 -19.65 35.79
CA ILE A 381 -10.57 -18.97 36.41
C ILE A 381 -11.41 -20.05 37.14
N LEU A 382 -11.59 -19.93 38.46
CA LEU A 382 -12.50 -20.72 39.24
C LEU A 382 -13.90 -20.14 39.26
N SER A 383 -13.99 -18.82 39.44
CA SER A 383 -15.24 -18.08 39.32
C SER A 383 -15.00 -16.63 38.92
N LEU A 384 -16.02 -16.05 38.27
CA LEU A 384 -16.01 -14.67 37.84
C LEU A 384 -17.38 -14.04 38.04
N LYS A 385 -17.47 -12.91 38.72
CA LYS A 385 -18.73 -12.23 38.99
C LYS A 385 -18.54 -10.72 38.89
N LEU A 386 -19.39 -10.07 38.10
CA LEU A 386 -19.47 -8.61 38.03
C LEU A 386 -20.75 -8.13 38.67
N ALA A 387 -20.65 -7.27 39.69
CA ALA A 387 -21.81 -6.69 40.36
C ALA A 387 -21.49 -5.29 40.90
N GLY A 388 -22.25 -4.29 40.49
CA GLY A 388 -22.10 -2.91 40.95
C GLY A 388 -20.74 -2.30 40.69
N GLY A 389 -20.12 -2.61 39.53
CA GLY A 389 -18.79 -2.13 39.14
C GLY A 389 -17.64 -2.94 39.76
N VAL A 390 -17.92 -3.90 40.65
CA VAL A 390 -16.91 -4.74 41.27
C VAL A 390 -16.81 -6.08 40.53
N CYS A 391 -15.65 -6.39 39.97
CA CYS A 391 -15.34 -7.66 39.38
C CYS A 391 -14.64 -8.55 40.42
N THR A 392 -15.37 -9.54 40.98
CA THR A 392 -14.78 -10.55 41.86
C THR A 392 -14.28 -11.70 41.01
N LEU A 393 -12.98 -11.94 41.03
CA LEU A 393 -12.26 -12.94 40.27
C LEU A 393 -11.56 -13.92 41.20
N ASP A 394 -11.92 -15.20 41.10
CA ASP A 394 -11.28 -16.31 41.84
C ASP A 394 -10.43 -17.15 40.90
N LEU A 395 -9.15 -17.27 41.24
CA LEU A 395 -8.12 -17.95 40.45
C LEU A 395 -7.66 -19.22 41.17
N THR A 396 -7.07 -20.14 40.42
CA THR A 396 -6.43 -21.32 40.98
C THR A 396 -5.12 -21.00 41.70
N ALA A 397 -4.64 -21.90 42.56
CA ALA A 397 -3.44 -21.75 43.37
C ALA A 397 -2.19 -21.48 42.52
N GLU A 398 -2.13 -21.94 41.28
CA GLU A 398 -1.04 -21.72 40.34
C GLU A 398 -0.73 -20.24 40.14
N PHE A 399 -1.70 -19.34 40.33
CA PHE A 399 -1.48 -17.88 40.23
C PHE A 399 -0.42 -17.41 41.23
N LEU A 400 -0.52 -17.81 42.50
CA LEU A 400 0.48 -17.42 43.53
C LEU A 400 1.71 -18.33 43.53
N GLU A 401 1.50 -19.65 43.35
CA GLU A 401 2.57 -20.63 43.38
C GLU A 401 3.56 -20.46 42.24
N GLY A 402 3.05 -20.07 41.05
CA GLY A 402 3.85 -19.85 39.86
C GLY A 402 4.65 -18.56 39.89
N CYS A 403 4.24 -17.53 40.65
CA CYS A 403 5.00 -16.32 40.85
C CYS A 403 6.26 -16.56 41.66
N ARG A 404 7.43 -16.32 41.09
CA ARG A 404 8.74 -16.56 41.73
C ARG A 404 9.22 -15.43 42.62
N THR A 405 8.81 -14.19 42.30
CA THR A 405 9.23 -12.97 43.00
C THR A 405 8.02 -12.11 43.35
N ALA A 406 8.15 -11.23 44.34
CA ALA A 406 7.15 -10.22 44.67
C ALA A 406 6.88 -9.26 43.51
N GLU A 407 7.90 -8.99 42.68
CA GLU A 407 7.76 -8.14 41.51
C GLU A 407 6.90 -8.81 40.45
N GLN A 408 7.16 -10.09 40.12
CA GLN A 408 6.32 -10.84 39.17
C GLN A 408 4.86 -10.93 39.65
N GLU A 409 4.65 -11.20 40.96
CA GLU A 409 3.32 -11.25 41.56
C GLU A 409 2.61 -9.88 41.41
N ARG A 410 3.31 -8.79 41.70
CA ARG A 410 2.80 -7.43 41.55
C ARG A 410 2.42 -7.13 40.08
N MET A 411 3.29 -7.52 39.13
CA MET A 411 3.01 -7.28 37.72
C MET A 411 1.86 -8.15 37.21
N ALA A 412 1.77 -9.41 37.61
CA ALA A 412 0.64 -10.27 37.25
C ALA A 412 -0.72 -9.70 37.74
N VAL A 413 -0.75 -9.20 38.99
CA VAL A 413 -1.93 -8.51 39.52
C VAL A 413 -2.26 -7.27 38.72
N ARG A 414 -1.26 -6.46 38.39
CA ARG A 414 -1.45 -5.24 37.60
C ARG A 414 -1.94 -5.49 36.18
N GLU A 415 -1.43 -6.54 35.52
CA GLU A 415 -1.89 -6.95 34.18
C GLU A 415 -3.38 -7.28 34.20
N ILE A 416 -3.83 -8.09 35.17
CA ILE A 416 -5.23 -8.46 35.33
C ILE A 416 -6.09 -7.21 35.59
N VAL A 417 -5.70 -6.43 36.59
CA VAL A 417 -6.48 -5.28 37.04
C VAL A 417 -6.56 -4.21 35.95
N ALA A 418 -5.43 -3.90 35.28
CA ALA A 418 -5.42 -2.90 34.23
C ALA A 418 -6.24 -3.32 33.00
N SER A 419 -6.13 -4.60 32.59
CA SER A 419 -6.90 -5.14 31.48
C SER A 419 -8.40 -5.17 31.76
N LEU A 420 -8.81 -5.58 32.95
CA LEU A 420 -10.23 -5.60 33.32
C LEU A 420 -10.80 -4.20 33.55
N SER A 421 -10.06 -3.30 34.17
CA SER A 421 -10.49 -1.91 34.41
C SER A 421 -10.47 -1.04 33.15
N ALA A 422 -9.97 -1.54 32.03
CA ALA A 422 -10.15 -0.93 30.71
C ALA A 422 -11.60 -1.07 30.18
N LEU A 423 -12.35 -2.03 30.74
CA LEU A 423 -13.78 -2.19 30.44
C LEU A 423 -14.61 -1.16 31.21
N PRO A 424 -15.53 -0.43 30.55
CA PRO A 424 -16.30 0.65 31.19
C PRO A 424 -17.18 0.21 32.34
N GLU A 425 -17.56 -1.07 32.39
CA GLU A 425 -18.37 -1.66 33.45
C GLU A 425 -17.58 -2.11 34.71
N VAL A 426 -16.21 -2.07 34.66
CA VAL A 426 -15.36 -2.49 35.76
C VAL A 426 -14.70 -1.28 36.45
N GLU A 427 -15.07 -1.02 37.68
CA GLU A 427 -14.49 0.04 38.50
C GLU A 427 -13.37 -0.48 39.42
N THR A 428 -13.56 -1.68 39.96
CA THR A 428 -12.60 -2.36 40.87
C THR A 428 -12.55 -3.86 40.56
N VAL A 429 -11.42 -4.45 40.88
CA VAL A 429 -11.17 -5.88 40.79
C VAL A 429 -10.88 -6.43 42.18
N ASP A 430 -11.66 -7.38 42.61
CA ASP A 430 -11.51 -8.12 43.86
C ASP A 430 -10.94 -9.51 43.52
N LEU A 431 -9.66 -9.76 43.89
CA LEU A 431 -8.94 -10.99 43.58
C LEU A 431 -9.01 -11.96 44.73
N LEU A 432 -9.42 -13.19 44.44
CA LEU A 432 -9.38 -14.35 45.31
C LEU A 432 -8.49 -15.42 44.69
N VAL A 433 -7.93 -16.29 45.54
CA VAL A 433 -7.21 -17.48 45.14
C VAL A 433 -7.74 -18.65 45.97
N GLU A 434 -8.29 -19.69 45.32
CA GLU A 434 -8.97 -20.79 45.95
C GLU A 434 -10.09 -20.35 46.93
N GLY A 435 -10.81 -19.26 46.55
CA GLY A 435 -11.90 -18.70 47.32
C GLY A 435 -11.50 -17.90 48.55
N LEU A 436 -10.21 -17.60 48.74
CA LEU A 436 -9.66 -16.85 49.87
C LEU A 436 -8.94 -15.58 49.41
N GLU A 437 -8.88 -14.58 50.29
CA GLU A 437 -8.01 -13.41 50.08
C GLU A 437 -6.56 -13.89 49.91
N PRO A 438 -5.86 -13.43 48.82
CA PRO A 438 -4.49 -13.87 48.56
C PRO A 438 -3.51 -13.35 49.62
N ASN A 439 -2.61 -14.23 50.04
CA ASN A 439 -1.48 -13.83 50.87
C ASN A 439 -0.28 -13.54 49.97
N TYR A 440 -0.25 -12.27 49.50
CA TYR A 440 0.79 -11.82 48.59
C TYR A 440 2.17 -11.73 49.27
N ARG A 441 3.23 -12.00 48.49
CA ARG A 441 4.64 -11.70 48.90
C ARG A 441 4.93 -10.21 48.92
N ASP A 442 4.20 -9.44 48.11
CA ASP A 442 4.31 -7.99 48.08
C ASP A 442 3.30 -7.37 49.06
N ASP A 443 3.77 -6.92 50.20
CA ASP A 443 2.93 -6.30 51.24
C ASP A 443 2.19 -5.03 50.75
N SER A 444 2.55 -4.48 49.59
CA SER A 444 1.86 -3.34 49.00
C SER A 444 0.58 -3.69 48.27
N LEU A 445 0.37 -4.97 47.95
CA LEU A 445 -0.82 -5.47 47.31
C LEU A 445 -1.98 -5.69 48.30
N GLN A 446 -3.18 -5.44 47.86
CA GLN A 446 -4.44 -5.65 48.60
C GLN A 446 -5.32 -6.59 47.80
N ALA A 447 -6.37 -7.15 48.39
CA ALA A 447 -7.31 -8.00 47.66
C ALA A 447 -8.15 -7.21 46.65
N VAL A 448 -8.50 -5.96 46.98
CA VAL A 448 -9.30 -5.09 46.09
C VAL A 448 -8.43 -4.05 45.42
N HIS A 449 -8.47 -3.98 44.12
CA HIS A 449 -7.58 -3.18 43.29
C HIS A 449 -8.33 -2.23 42.37
N THR A 450 -7.70 -1.08 42.07
CA THR A 450 -8.11 -0.13 41.02
C THR A 450 -6.90 0.19 40.14
N ALA A 451 -7.11 0.33 38.82
CA ALA A 451 -6.03 0.68 37.89
C ALA A 451 -5.55 2.14 37.97
N ARG A 452 -6.20 3.00 38.77
CA ARG A 452 -5.97 4.46 38.78
C ARG A 452 -4.53 4.91 39.11
N ASN A 453 -3.73 4.06 39.70
CA ASN A 453 -2.35 4.37 40.13
C ASN A 453 -1.30 3.51 39.43
N TYR A 454 -1.62 2.85 38.33
CA TYR A 454 -0.65 2.05 37.60
C TYR A 454 0.16 2.90 36.64
N TRP A 455 1.43 2.54 36.50
CA TRP A 455 2.34 3.20 35.60
C TRP A 455 2.35 2.46 34.27
N PHE A 456 2.03 3.16 33.20
CA PHE A 456 2.10 2.67 31.84
C PHE A 456 3.29 3.30 31.14
N VAL A 457 3.85 2.59 30.18
CA VAL A 457 4.76 3.15 29.19
C VAL A 457 3.90 3.96 28.22
N SER A 458 3.96 5.27 28.33
CA SER A 458 3.15 6.21 27.56
C SER A 458 4.04 7.06 26.65
#